data_eb76627ec0e402450b0884e6bd9ac336
#
_entry.id   eb76627ec0e402450b0884e6bd9ac336
#
_cell.length_a   1.000
_cell.length_b   1.000
_cell.length_c   1.000
_cell.angle_alpha   90.00
_cell.angle_beta   90.00
_cell.angle_gamma   90.00
#
_symmetry.space_group_name_H-M   'P 1'
#
loop_
_entity.id
_entity.type
_entity.pdbx_description
1 polymer ?
#
loop_
_entity_poly.entity_id
_entity_poly.type
_entity_poly.pdbx_seq_one_letter_code
_entity_poly.pdbx_strand_id
1 'polypeptide(L)'
;MTKLPRTIRLDPSDTFIFEQAAEPGEWAVSGSFAFLDREPSMLTRKERTALRSGFLGLRSYGWSTLCVVVEASDEERAEAVDQLAVYLREAHGAPSQELAMMAAEEEIAFAESLCQHPVQTILAVQRDVEETGEIRERFRTLHARDRSGDPDPLHANLRAFTIVEKAGESADPIDEVDLQAFLKTDKT
;
A
#
# COMPACT_ATOMS: atom_id res chain seq x y z
N MET A 1 10.55 -2.06 19.15
CA MET A 1 9.76 -1.06 18.41
C MET A 1 9.17 -1.74 17.20
N THR A 2 7.89 -1.64 17.08
CA THR A 2 7.12 -2.13 15.96
C THR A 2 7.29 -1.22 14.74
N LYS A 3 7.03 -1.72 13.55
CA LYS A 3 7.00 -0.91 12.32
C LYS A 3 5.65 -1.04 11.66
N LEU A 4 5.09 0.09 11.24
CA LEU A 4 3.82 0.15 10.53
C LEU A 4 3.94 0.97 9.24
N PRO A 5 3.07 0.73 8.27
CA PRO A 5 3.01 1.56 7.06
C PRO A 5 2.31 2.88 7.38
N ARG A 6 2.86 3.97 6.84
CA ARG A 6 2.29 5.31 6.92
C ARG A 6 2.08 5.85 5.53
N THR A 7 0.92 6.43 5.26
CA THR A 7 0.58 6.99 3.95
C THR A 7 1.55 8.09 3.54
N ILE A 8 1.93 8.09 2.26
CA ILE A 8 2.69 9.18 1.66
C ILE A 8 2.03 9.63 0.36
N ARG A 9 2.24 10.90 0.02
CA ARG A 9 1.78 11.47 -1.26
C ARG A 9 2.97 12.15 -1.92
N LEU A 10 3.40 11.61 -3.06
CA LEU A 10 4.53 12.17 -3.84
C LEU A 10 4.06 13.30 -4.75
N ASP A 11 2.83 13.23 -5.21
CA ASP A 11 2.16 14.20 -6.06
C ASP A 11 0.63 14.19 -5.80
N PRO A 12 -0.15 15.09 -6.39
CA PRO A 12 -1.58 15.15 -6.14
C PRO A 12 -2.42 14.04 -6.81
N SER A 13 -1.82 13.05 -7.49
CA SER A 13 -2.54 12.05 -8.28
C SER A 13 -3.60 11.29 -7.48
N ASP A 14 -3.30 10.92 -6.22
CA ASP A 14 -4.23 10.20 -5.34
C ASP A 14 -5.58 10.94 -5.18
N THR A 15 -5.57 12.28 -5.18
CA THR A 15 -6.78 13.09 -5.05
C THR A 15 -7.69 13.02 -6.29
N PHE A 16 -7.16 12.61 -7.43
CA PHE A 16 -7.91 12.45 -8.67
C PHE A 16 -8.37 11.03 -8.92
N ILE A 17 -7.54 10.05 -8.56
CA ILE A 17 -7.80 8.62 -8.87
C ILE A 17 -8.67 7.92 -7.84
N PHE A 18 -8.67 8.38 -6.58
CA PHE A 18 -9.53 7.86 -5.52
C PHE A 18 -10.76 8.74 -5.31
N GLU A 19 -11.81 8.17 -4.76
CA GLU A 19 -12.99 8.94 -4.34
C GLU A 19 -12.67 9.81 -3.15
N GLN A 20 -11.96 9.22 -2.18
CA GLN A 20 -11.36 9.89 -1.04
C GLN A 20 -9.90 9.48 -0.95
N ALA A 21 -8.99 10.45 -1.07
CA ALA A 21 -7.56 10.23 -0.85
C ALA A 21 -7.25 10.29 0.64
N ALA A 22 -6.38 9.40 1.11
CA ALA A 22 -5.84 9.47 2.46
C ALA A 22 -5.01 10.73 2.65
N GLU A 23 -5.04 11.31 3.85
CA GLU A 23 -4.09 12.37 4.19
C GLU A 23 -2.67 11.80 4.36
N PRO A 24 -1.63 12.53 3.95
CA PRO A 24 -0.26 12.08 4.18
C PRO A 24 0.04 11.94 5.67
N GLY A 25 0.74 10.88 6.04
CA GLY A 25 1.18 10.65 7.41
C GLY A 25 0.17 9.91 8.30
N GLU A 26 -0.90 9.35 7.76
CA GLU A 26 -1.80 8.46 8.50
C GLU A 26 -1.20 7.06 8.62
N TRP A 27 -1.48 6.35 9.70
CA TRP A 27 -1.28 4.91 9.73
C TRP A 27 -2.16 4.24 8.69
N ALA A 28 -1.67 3.17 8.10
CA ALA A 28 -2.38 2.52 7.01
C ALA A 28 -2.36 0.99 7.16
N VAL A 29 -3.35 0.37 6.54
CA VAL A 29 -3.43 -1.08 6.36
C VAL A 29 -3.63 -1.42 4.89
N SER A 30 -3.55 -2.71 4.54
CA SER A 30 -3.86 -3.17 3.18
C SER A 30 -5.24 -2.69 2.74
N GLY A 31 -6.27 -2.91 3.56
CA GLY A 31 -7.63 -2.47 3.29
C GLY A 31 -8.40 -3.34 2.30
N SER A 32 -7.89 -4.51 1.92
CA SER A 32 -8.58 -5.44 1.01
C SER A 32 -9.94 -5.88 1.54
N PHE A 33 -10.10 -5.96 2.85
CA PHE A 33 -11.36 -6.33 3.51
C PHE A 33 -12.54 -5.42 3.10
N ALA A 34 -12.28 -4.18 2.71
CA ALA A 34 -13.32 -3.24 2.28
C ALA A 34 -14.05 -3.66 1.00
N PHE A 35 -13.52 -4.65 0.30
CA PHE A 35 -14.04 -5.14 -0.99
C PHE A 35 -14.50 -6.60 -0.97
N LEU A 36 -14.37 -7.32 0.16
CA LEU A 36 -14.66 -8.76 0.24
C LEU A 36 -16.09 -9.12 -0.16
N ASP A 37 -17.07 -8.29 0.21
CA ASP A 37 -18.49 -8.52 -0.07
C ASP A 37 -19.00 -7.71 -1.27
N ARG A 38 -18.10 -7.19 -2.09
CA ARG A 38 -18.44 -6.31 -3.20
C ARG A 38 -18.15 -6.97 -4.55
N GLU A 39 -19.18 -7.04 -5.38
CA GLU A 39 -19.03 -7.51 -6.76
C GLU A 39 -18.13 -6.54 -7.56
N PRO A 40 -17.00 -6.99 -8.14
CA PRO A 40 -16.08 -6.12 -8.87
C PRO A 40 -16.72 -5.38 -10.04
N SER A 41 -17.74 -5.98 -10.67
CA SER A 41 -18.51 -5.39 -11.78
C SER A 41 -19.33 -4.18 -11.37
N MET A 42 -19.73 -4.09 -10.09
CA MET A 42 -20.55 -3.02 -9.53
C MET A 42 -19.71 -1.86 -8.98
N LEU A 43 -18.40 -2.01 -8.91
CA LEU A 43 -17.52 -0.96 -8.43
C LEU A 43 -17.40 0.17 -9.46
N THR A 44 -17.41 1.42 -8.98
CA THR A 44 -17.06 2.58 -9.79
C THR A 44 -15.61 2.50 -10.27
N ARG A 45 -15.22 3.34 -11.23
CA ARG A 45 -13.84 3.43 -11.70
C ARG A 45 -12.86 3.73 -10.55
N LYS A 46 -13.22 4.64 -9.66
CA LYS A 46 -12.39 5.06 -8.52
C LYS A 46 -12.28 3.98 -7.45
N GLU A 47 -13.38 3.28 -7.17
CA GLU A 47 -13.37 2.13 -6.27
C GLU A 47 -12.53 0.96 -6.82
N ARG A 48 -12.61 0.69 -8.12
CA ARG A 48 -11.72 -0.30 -8.76
C ARG A 48 -10.26 0.09 -8.66
N THR A 49 -9.94 1.38 -8.73
CA THR A 49 -8.57 1.85 -8.54
C THR A 49 -8.12 1.62 -7.09
N ALA A 50 -8.99 1.92 -6.11
CA ALA A 50 -8.71 1.66 -4.70
C ALA A 50 -8.52 0.16 -4.42
N LEU A 51 -9.40 -0.69 -4.98
CA LEU A 51 -9.25 -2.14 -4.90
C LEU A 51 -7.90 -2.58 -5.45
N ARG A 52 -7.49 -2.09 -6.62
CA ARG A 52 -6.27 -2.56 -7.31
C ARG A 52 -4.98 -2.11 -6.67
N SER A 53 -4.93 -0.91 -6.11
CA SER A 53 -3.65 -0.28 -5.74
C SER A 53 -3.71 0.64 -4.51
N GLY A 54 -4.78 0.62 -3.72
CA GLY A 54 -4.92 1.51 -2.57
C GLY A 54 -4.58 0.85 -1.25
N PHE A 55 -3.83 1.56 -0.39
CA PHE A 55 -3.77 1.32 1.05
C PHE A 55 -4.82 2.19 1.75
N LEU A 56 -5.46 1.66 2.77
CA LEU A 56 -6.46 2.38 3.56
C LEU A 56 -5.79 3.16 4.69
N GLY A 57 -5.95 4.49 4.70
CA GLY A 57 -5.55 5.35 5.81
C GLY A 57 -6.55 5.28 6.96
N LEU A 58 -6.06 5.21 8.19
CA LEU A 58 -6.89 4.89 9.36
C LEU A 58 -7.58 6.11 10.00
N ARG A 59 -7.23 7.33 9.61
CA ARG A 59 -7.84 8.55 10.14
C ARG A 59 -8.88 9.14 9.20
N SER A 60 -8.55 9.25 7.92
CA SER A 60 -9.47 9.77 6.90
C SER A 60 -10.35 8.70 6.28
N TYR A 61 -9.98 7.42 6.43
CA TYR A 61 -10.53 6.27 5.71
C TYR A 61 -10.47 6.45 4.19
N GLY A 62 -9.51 7.24 3.75
CA GLY A 62 -9.18 7.44 2.36
C GLY A 62 -8.10 6.46 1.88
N TRP A 63 -7.83 6.51 0.58
CA TRP A 63 -6.89 5.61 -0.07
C TRP A 63 -5.60 6.32 -0.47
N SER A 64 -4.47 5.62 -0.34
CA SER A 64 -3.16 6.07 -0.78
C SER A 64 -2.51 5.01 -1.66
N THR A 65 -1.89 5.42 -2.75
CA THR A 65 -1.16 4.51 -3.66
C THR A 65 0.10 3.95 -3.00
N LEU A 66 0.72 4.74 -2.14
CA LEU A 66 2.01 4.44 -1.53
C LEU A 66 1.97 4.62 -0.02
N CYS A 67 2.70 3.75 0.66
CA CYS A 67 3.02 3.90 2.07
C CYS A 67 4.54 3.85 2.27
N VAL A 68 5.00 4.31 3.42
CA VAL A 68 6.40 4.22 3.86
C VAL A 68 6.47 3.48 5.18
N VAL A 69 7.49 2.64 5.33
CA VAL A 69 7.77 1.92 6.59
C VAL A 69 8.30 2.89 7.63
N VAL A 70 7.63 2.99 8.77
CA VAL A 70 7.98 3.88 9.88
C VAL A 70 7.97 3.11 11.19
N GLU A 71 8.83 3.46 12.13
CA GLU A 71 8.75 2.96 13.50
C GLU A 71 7.51 3.50 14.19
N ALA A 72 6.84 2.65 14.95
CA ALA A 72 5.68 2.98 15.75
C ALA A 72 5.91 2.58 17.21
N SER A 73 5.47 3.41 18.14
CA SER A 73 5.41 3.04 19.55
C SER A 73 4.25 2.09 19.82
N ASP A 74 4.24 1.46 20.98
CA ASP A 74 3.14 0.58 21.38
C ASP A 74 1.82 1.35 21.52
N GLU A 75 1.90 2.62 21.94
CA GLU A 75 0.74 3.51 22.02
C GLU A 75 0.19 3.86 20.63
N GLU A 76 1.07 4.18 19.67
CA GLU A 76 0.67 4.48 18.29
C GLU A 76 0.06 3.24 17.60
N ARG A 77 0.61 2.05 17.90
CA ARG A 77 0.04 0.80 17.42
C ARG A 77 -1.36 0.56 17.99
N ALA A 78 -1.53 0.76 19.30
CA ALA A 78 -2.83 0.61 19.95
C ALA A 78 -3.86 1.60 19.40
N GLU A 79 -3.46 2.86 19.17
CA GLU A 79 -4.32 3.87 18.53
C GLU A 79 -4.74 3.44 17.11
N ALA A 80 -3.82 2.88 16.33
CA ALA A 80 -4.14 2.37 14.99
C ALA A 80 -5.17 1.23 15.04
N VAL A 81 -5.05 0.31 15.99
CA VAL A 81 -6.03 -0.76 16.22
C VAL A 81 -7.40 -0.18 16.59
N ASP A 82 -7.44 0.77 17.51
CA ASP A 82 -8.69 1.41 17.96
C ASP A 82 -9.39 2.13 16.79
N GLN A 83 -8.64 2.91 16.00
CA GLN A 83 -9.16 3.60 14.80
C GLN A 83 -9.76 2.61 13.80
N LEU A 84 -9.05 1.52 13.52
CA LEU A 84 -9.53 0.48 12.60
C LEU A 84 -10.77 -0.23 13.15
N ALA A 85 -10.80 -0.55 14.45
CA ALA A 85 -11.96 -1.19 15.06
C ALA A 85 -13.22 -0.32 14.98
N VAL A 86 -13.09 1.00 15.16
CA VAL A 86 -14.19 1.96 14.95
C VAL A 86 -14.69 1.89 13.51
N TYR A 87 -13.78 1.92 12.55
CA TYR A 87 -14.13 1.84 11.13
C TYR A 87 -14.84 0.54 10.76
N LEU A 88 -14.35 -0.60 11.26
CA LEU A 88 -14.98 -1.90 11.03
C LEU A 88 -16.41 -1.97 11.59
N ARG A 89 -16.67 -1.30 12.70
CA ARG A 89 -18.03 -1.22 13.27
C ARG A 89 -18.94 -0.31 12.48
N GLU A 90 -18.49 0.89 12.17
CA GLU A 90 -19.32 1.94 11.58
C GLU A 90 -19.57 1.73 10.09
N ALA A 91 -18.54 1.30 9.35
CA ALA A 91 -18.60 1.17 7.90
C ALA A 91 -18.84 -0.28 7.41
N HIS A 92 -18.40 -1.29 8.18
CA HIS A 92 -18.47 -2.70 7.80
C HIS A 92 -19.37 -3.55 8.68
N GLY A 93 -20.07 -2.94 9.64
CA GLY A 93 -21.12 -3.61 10.42
C GLY A 93 -20.61 -4.74 11.31
N ALA A 94 -19.40 -4.65 11.84
CA ALA A 94 -18.88 -5.62 12.78
C ALA A 94 -19.87 -5.80 13.97
N PRO A 95 -20.28 -7.04 14.31
CA PRO A 95 -21.41 -7.28 15.18
C PRO A 95 -21.16 -6.87 16.64
N SER A 96 -19.92 -6.82 17.08
CA SER A 96 -19.54 -6.39 18.44
C SER A 96 -18.22 -5.64 18.44
N GLN A 97 -17.96 -4.90 19.52
CA GLN A 97 -16.67 -4.24 19.75
C GLN A 97 -15.52 -5.25 19.82
N GLU A 98 -15.75 -6.39 20.46
CA GLU A 98 -14.74 -7.43 20.64
C GLU A 98 -14.31 -8.02 19.28
N LEU A 99 -15.28 -8.34 18.43
CA LEU A 99 -14.99 -8.86 17.08
C LEU A 99 -14.31 -7.81 16.19
N ALA A 100 -14.71 -6.54 16.29
CA ALA A 100 -14.05 -5.46 15.58
C ALA A 100 -12.60 -5.28 16.03
N MET A 101 -12.34 -5.37 17.35
CA MET A 101 -10.98 -5.29 17.89
C MET A 101 -10.12 -6.47 17.44
N MET A 102 -10.66 -7.69 17.46
CA MET A 102 -9.93 -8.88 16.97
C MET A 102 -9.56 -8.74 15.49
N ALA A 103 -10.51 -8.35 14.66
CA ALA A 103 -10.26 -8.15 13.22
C ALA A 103 -9.25 -6.99 12.97
N ALA A 104 -9.34 -5.91 13.74
CA ALA A 104 -8.40 -4.82 13.67
C ALA A 104 -6.97 -5.24 14.06
N GLU A 105 -6.83 -6.05 15.12
CA GLU A 105 -5.54 -6.61 15.53
C GLU A 105 -4.92 -7.49 14.44
N GLU A 106 -5.72 -8.34 13.77
CA GLU A 106 -5.26 -9.19 12.68
C GLU A 106 -4.77 -8.35 11.49
N GLU A 107 -5.51 -7.32 11.10
CA GLU A 107 -5.13 -6.42 9.99
C GLU A 107 -3.88 -5.60 10.34
N ILE A 108 -3.76 -5.10 11.56
CA ILE A 108 -2.54 -4.39 12.00
C ILE A 108 -1.36 -5.35 12.06
N ALA A 109 -1.51 -6.56 12.55
CA ALA A 109 -0.45 -7.57 12.54
C ALA A 109 -0.01 -7.93 11.10
N PHE A 110 -0.97 -7.98 10.17
CA PHE A 110 -0.65 -8.15 8.75
C PHE A 110 0.14 -6.94 8.22
N ALA A 111 -0.29 -5.71 8.52
CA ALA A 111 0.44 -4.50 8.14
C ALA A 111 1.87 -4.46 8.73
N GLU A 112 2.07 -4.90 9.97
CA GLU A 112 3.40 -5.09 10.57
C GLU A 112 4.26 -6.08 9.78
N SER A 113 3.66 -7.17 9.31
CA SER A 113 4.36 -8.18 8.52
C SER A 113 4.88 -7.62 7.19
N LEU A 114 4.21 -6.64 6.60
CA LEU A 114 4.66 -5.95 5.39
C LEU A 114 5.82 -5.00 5.67
N CYS A 115 6.03 -4.61 6.91
CA CYS A 115 7.06 -3.66 7.34
C CYS A 115 8.37 -4.31 7.81
N GLN A 116 8.64 -5.58 7.43
CA GLN A 116 9.90 -6.29 7.74
C GLN A 116 11.11 -5.74 6.94
N HIS A 117 11.03 -4.52 6.48
CA HIS A 117 12.03 -3.80 5.70
C HIS A 117 12.65 -2.66 6.53
N PRO A 118 13.78 -2.08 6.09
CA PRO A 118 14.32 -0.86 6.71
C PRO A 118 13.27 0.26 6.73
N VAL A 119 13.33 1.13 7.73
CA VAL A 119 12.56 2.36 7.74
C VAL A 119 12.82 3.17 6.46
N GLN A 120 11.84 3.97 6.03
CA GLN A 120 11.86 4.71 4.77
C GLN A 120 11.77 3.83 3.50
N THR A 121 11.55 2.51 3.62
CA THR A 121 11.16 1.70 2.47
C THR A 121 9.76 2.09 2.04
N ILE A 122 9.57 2.35 0.75
CA ILE A 122 8.25 2.63 0.19
C ILE A 122 7.57 1.31 -0.17
N LEU A 123 6.30 1.19 0.17
CA LEU A 123 5.43 0.05 -0.14
C LEU A 123 4.41 0.45 -1.18
N ALA A 124 4.19 -0.42 -2.16
CA ALA A 124 3.10 -0.37 -3.11
C ALA A 124 2.35 -1.71 -3.10
N VAL A 125 1.04 -1.69 -3.34
CA VAL A 125 0.21 -2.88 -3.45
C VAL A 125 -0.39 -2.97 -4.84
N GLN A 126 -0.48 -4.19 -5.34
CA GLN A 126 -1.27 -4.53 -6.52
C GLN A 126 -2.18 -5.70 -6.18
N ARG A 127 -3.47 -5.55 -6.48
CA ARG A 127 -4.47 -6.61 -6.27
C ARG A 127 -5.12 -6.98 -7.58
N ASP A 128 -5.33 -8.28 -7.73
CA ASP A 128 -6.12 -8.87 -8.79
C ASP A 128 -7.26 -9.65 -8.15
N VAL A 129 -8.42 -9.65 -8.78
CA VAL A 129 -9.56 -10.47 -8.38
C VAL A 129 -9.59 -11.69 -9.28
N GLU A 130 -9.50 -12.87 -8.70
CA GLU A 130 -9.58 -14.14 -9.42
C GLU A 130 -11.02 -14.43 -9.87
N GLU A 131 -11.19 -15.35 -10.79
CA GLU A 131 -12.52 -15.80 -11.25
C GLU A 131 -13.37 -16.39 -10.10
N THR A 132 -12.71 -16.88 -9.06
CA THR A 132 -13.34 -17.36 -7.81
C THR A 132 -13.88 -16.25 -6.92
N GLY A 133 -13.54 -14.99 -7.20
CA GLY A 133 -13.84 -13.83 -6.37
C GLY A 133 -12.79 -13.58 -5.27
N GLU A 134 -11.77 -14.42 -5.16
CA GLU A 134 -10.67 -14.20 -4.22
C GLU A 134 -9.81 -13.03 -4.64
N ILE A 135 -9.39 -12.22 -3.66
CA ILE A 135 -8.49 -11.09 -3.88
C ILE A 135 -7.06 -11.56 -3.61
N ARG A 136 -6.24 -11.55 -4.65
CA ARG A 136 -4.81 -11.82 -4.54
C ARG A 136 -4.04 -10.52 -4.40
N GLU A 137 -3.24 -10.39 -3.33
CA GLU A 137 -2.42 -9.23 -3.06
C GLU A 137 -0.95 -9.51 -3.38
N ARG A 138 -0.32 -8.56 -4.04
CA ARG A 138 1.12 -8.51 -4.28
C ARG A 138 1.67 -7.20 -3.77
N PHE A 139 2.69 -7.27 -2.92
CA PHE A 139 3.34 -6.09 -2.35
C PHE A 139 4.72 -5.92 -2.97
N ARG A 140 5.02 -4.69 -3.33
CA ARG A 140 6.32 -4.29 -3.88
C ARG A 140 6.97 -3.28 -2.96
N THR A 141 8.29 -3.38 -2.83
CA THR A 141 9.09 -2.45 -2.06
C THR A 141 10.02 -1.66 -2.97
N LEU A 142 10.09 -0.36 -2.71
CA LEU A 142 11.03 0.53 -3.39
C LEU A 142 12.04 1.04 -2.36
N HIS A 143 13.30 0.82 -2.62
CA HIS A 143 14.40 1.29 -1.78
C HIS A 143 15.16 2.41 -2.50
N ALA A 144 15.64 3.39 -1.74
CA ALA A 144 16.61 4.33 -2.28
C ALA A 144 17.89 3.55 -2.65
N ARG A 145 18.38 3.73 -3.87
CA ARG A 145 19.63 3.10 -4.29
C ARG A 145 20.77 3.74 -3.53
N ASP A 146 21.54 2.94 -2.79
CA ASP A 146 22.81 3.38 -2.18
C ASP A 146 23.79 3.78 -3.30
N ARG A 147 24.17 5.06 -3.29
CA ARG A 147 25.14 5.63 -4.23
C ARG A 147 26.58 5.40 -3.77
N SER A 148 26.95 4.19 -3.34
CA SER A 148 28.33 3.85 -2.99
C SER A 148 29.22 3.46 -4.18
N GLY A 149 28.84 3.81 -5.40
CA GLY A 149 29.62 3.62 -6.61
C GLY A 149 29.63 4.88 -7.46
N ASP A 150 30.80 5.35 -7.82
CA ASP A 150 31.22 6.49 -8.63
C ASP A 150 30.09 7.31 -9.29
N PRO A 151 29.96 8.61 -8.98
CA PRO A 151 28.90 9.44 -9.52
C PRO A 151 29.16 9.75 -11.00
N ASP A 152 28.43 9.12 -11.90
CA ASP A 152 28.29 9.61 -13.26
C ASP A 152 27.62 11.02 -13.18
N PRO A 153 28.33 12.10 -13.57
CA PRO A 153 27.82 13.47 -13.41
C PRO A 153 26.53 13.74 -14.20
N LEU A 154 26.20 12.92 -15.19
CA LEU A 154 24.98 13.07 -16.00
C LEU A 154 23.70 12.63 -15.29
N HIS A 155 23.81 11.85 -14.21
CA HIS A 155 22.65 11.32 -13.46
C HIS A 155 22.58 11.79 -11.99
N ALA A 156 23.34 12.81 -11.63
CA ALA A 156 23.45 13.29 -10.24
C ALA A 156 22.11 13.71 -9.59
N ASN A 157 21.08 14.01 -10.36
CA ASN A 157 19.77 14.47 -9.89
C ASN A 157 18.62 13.46 -10.04
N LEU A 158 18.87 12.26 -10.56
CA LEU A 158 17.85 11.23 -10.67
C LEU A 158 17.88 10.34 -9.41
N ARG A 159 16.83 10.40 -8.61
CA ARG A 159 16.60 9.43 -7.53
C ARG A 159 16.16 8.11 -8.18
N ALA A 160 17.12 7.20 -8.35
CA ALA A 160 16.81 5.84 -8.82
C ALA A 160 16.32 4.99 -7.64
N PHE A 161 15.17 4.36 -7.80
CA PHE A 161 14.62 3.40 -6.86
C PHE A 161 14.82 1.99 -7.43
N THR A 162 15.17 1.04 -6.57
CA THR A 162 15.16 -0.38 -6.93
C THR A 162 13.82 -0.97 -6.47
N ILE A 163 13.08 -1.59 -7.38
CA ILE A 163 11.84 -2.29 -7.07
C ILE A 163 12.22 -3.72 -6.71
N VAL A 164 11.88 -4.16 -5.49
CA VAL A 164 12.03 -5.54 -5.06
C VAL A 164 10.63 -6.11 -4.84
N GLU A 165 10.27 -7.10 -5.61
CA GLU A 165 9.03 -7.85 -5.42
C GLU A 165 9.23 -8.91 -4.34
N LYS A 166 8.39 -8.88 -3.29
CA LYS A 166 8.29 -10.00 -2.36
C LYS A 166 7.25 -10.96 -2.93
N ALA A 167 7.72 -11.98 -3.64
CA ALA A 167 6.85 -13.05 -4.12
C ALA A 167 6.29 -13.82 -2.91
N GLY A 168 4.95 -13.82 -2.76
CA GLY A 168 4.28 -14.94 -2.14
C GLY A 168 4.51 -16.17 -3.04
N GLU A 169 4.70 -17.34 -2.44
CA GLU A 169 5.14 -18.59 -3.09
C GLU A 169 4.36 -18.93 -4.38
N SER A 170 4.82 -18.39 -5.49
CA SER A 170 4.84 -19.01 -6.84
C SER A 170 5.49 -18.00 -7.78
N ALA A 171 6.80 -18.15 -7.96
CA ALA A 171 7.58 -17.26 -8.82
C ALA A 171 7.47 -17.74 -10.26
N ASP A 172 6.80 -16.96 -11.10
CA ASP A 172 7.21 -16.85 -12.49
C ASP A 172 8.33 -15.80 -12.59
N PRO A 173 9.36 -16.02 -13.41
CA PRO A 173 10.48 -15.08 -13.52
C PRO A 173 9.99 -13.73 -14.04
N ILE A 174 10.36 -12.68 -13.32
CA ILE A 174 10.05 -11.29 -13.68
C ILE A 174 10.82 -10.95 -14.94
N ASP A 175 10.10 -10.60 -16.02
CA ASP A 175 10.70 -9.90 -17.16
C ASP A 175 11.25 -8.56 -16.66
N GLU A 176 12.55 -8.38 -16.81
CA GLU A 176 13.23 -7.12 -16.55
C GLU A 176 12.61 -6.04 -17.44
N VAL A 177 11.80 -5.16 -16.86
CA VAL A 177 11.23 -4.03 -17.59
C VAL A 177 12.37 -3.05 -17.86
N ASP A 178 12.88 -3.08 -19.08
CA ASP A 178 13.87 -2.11 -19.58
C ASP A 178 13.20 -0.74 -19.75
N LEU A 179 13.33 0.09 -18.72
CA LEU A 179 12.86 1.48 -18.75
C LEU A 179 13.55 2.33 -19.82
N GLN A 180 14.66 1.89 -20.40
CA GLN A 180 15.33 2.59 -21.49
C GLN A 180 14.59 2.41 -22.82
N ALA A 181 13.77 1.38 -22.99
CA ALA A 181 12.96 1.18 -24.18
C ALA A 181 11.84 2.23 -24.31
N PHE A 182 11.32 2.73 -23.19
CA PHE A 182 10.26 3.75 -23.18
C PHE A 182 10.75 5.15 -23.57
N LEU A 183 12.03 5.46 -23.37
CA LEU A 183 12.60 6.79 -23.68
C LEU A 183 13.00 6.97 -25.14
N LYS A 184 12.92 5.92 -25.96
CA LYS A 184 13.34 5.97 -27.39
C LYS A 184 12.19 6.17 -28.37
N THR A 185 10.93 6.23 -27.93
CA THR A 185 9.78 6.25 -28.84
C THR A 185 9.26 7.66 -29.17
N ASP A 186 9.90 8.72 -28.66
CA ASP A 186 9.44 10.10 -28.89
C ASP A 186 10.46 10.93 -29.71
N LYS A 187 10.80 10.42 -30.90
CA LYS A 187 11.46 11.20 -31.94
C LYS A 187 11.06 10.68 -33.33
N THR A 188 9.91 11.09 -33.79
CA THR A 188 9.64 11.28 -35.23
C THR A 188 8.52 12.28 -35.42
#